data_726e9aa71690cfaf85d68fc7f04f5dc5
#
_entry.id   726e9aa71690cfaf85d68fc7f04f5dc5
#
_cell.length_a   1.000
_cell.length_b   1.000
_cell.length_c   1.000
_cell.angle_alpha   90.00
_cell.angle_beta   90.00
_cell.angle_gamma   90.00
#
_symmetry.space_group_name_H-M   'P 1'
#
loop_
_entity.id
_entity.type
_entity.pdbx_description
1 polymer ?
#
loop_
_entity_poly.entity_id
_entity_poly.type
_entity_poly.pdbx_seq_one_letter_code
_entity_poly.pdbx_strand_id
1 'polypeptide(L)'
;MGPPGEEIWTDEYGRVKVRFVWDRYGTNSESDSCWLRVSQAWAGNSFGGIYIPRIGQEVIVDCINGDPDRPMVMGSLYNNVTRPPWDLPANATQSGMVSRTVGGGLTNYNGVRFEDKSGLEQYWEQAERDMSRLTKIMKRKLSVPILS
;
A
#
# COMPACT_ATOMS: atom_id res chain seq x y z
N MET A 1 -13.82 -0.45 5.88
CA MET A 1 -15.16 0.21 5.98
C MET A 1 -14.99 1.62 6.52
N GLY A 2 -15.86 2.50 6.13
CA GLY A 2 -15.88 3.88 6.56
C GLY A 2 -17.17 4.59 6.18
N PRO A 3 -17.30 5.88 6.53
CA PRO A 3 -18.47 6.69 6.16
C PRO A 3 -18.65 6.77 4.63
N PRO A 4 -19.88 7.00 4.14
CA PRO A 4 -20.13 7.20 2.72
C PRO A 4 -19.26 8.33 2.14
N GLY A 5 -18.65 8.09 0.97
CA GLY A 5 -17.81 9.06 0.27
C GLY A 5 -16.33 9.04 0.67
N GLU A 6 -15.94 8.36 1.73
CA GLU A 6 -14.55 8.22 2.13
C GLU A 6 -13.87 7.07 1.40
N GLU A 7 -12.64 7.28 0.94
CA GLU A 7 -11.79 6.23 0.37
C GLU A 7 -10.82 5.64 1.38
N ILE A 8 -10.44 6.42 2.38
CA ILE A 8 -9.54 6.01 3.45
C ILE A 8 -10.19 6.38 4.78
N TRP A 9 -10.28 5.43 5.70
CA TRP A 9 -10.83 5.67 7.02
C TRP A 9 -9.95 5.00 8.07
N THR A 10 -9.27 5.80 8.86
CA THR A 10 -8.32 5.33 9.88
C THR A 10 -8.38 6.22 11.11
N ASP A 11 -7.95 5.69 12.25
CA ASP A 11 -7.80 6.47 13.47
C ASP A 11 -6.35 6.98 13.66
N GLU A 12 -6.08 7.58 14.81
CA GLU A 12 -4.75 8.12 15.13
C GLU A 12 -3.65 7.06 15.25
N TYR A 13 -4.02 5.79 15.44
CA TYR A 13 -3.09 4.66 15.53
C TYR A 13 -2.91 3.91 14.23
N GLY A 14 -3.49 4.39 13.14
CA GLY A 14 -3.45 3.70 11.85
C GLY A 14 -4.32 2.45 11.81
N ARG A 15 -5.31 2.32 12.69
CA ARG A 15 -6.25 1.20 12.71
C ARG A 15 -7.34 1.40 11.68
N VAL A 16 -7.93 0.31 11.23
CA VAL A 16 -9.00 0.30 10.25
C VAL A 16 -10.17 -0.54 10.71
N LYS A 17 -11.32 -0.35 10.09
CA LYS A 17 -12.50 -1.19 10.29
C LYS A 17 -12.68 -2.10 9.08
N VAL A 18 -13.02 -3.36 9.33
CA VAL A 18 -13.19 -4.36 8.29
C VAL A 18 -14.56 -5.00 8.37
N ARG A 19 -15.03 -5.49 7.21
CA ARG A 19 -16.20 -6.35 7.13
C ARG A 19 -15.74 -7.77 6.88
N PHE A 20 -16.21 -8.70 7.71
CA PHE A 20 -15.95 -10.12 7.51
C PHE A 20 -16.94 -10.71 6.50
N VAL A 21 -16.46 -11.63 5.66
CA VAL A 21 -17.27 -12.26 4.61
C VAL A 21 -18.45 -13.09 5.14
N TRP A 22 -18.37 -13.54 6.40
CA TRP A 22 -19.44 -14.30 7.06
C TRP A 22 -20.45 -13.43 7.81
N ASP A 23 -20.25 -12.11 7.85
CA ASP A 23 -21.18 -11.19 8.50
C ASP A 23 -22.39 -10.93 7.61
N ARG A 24 -23.47 -11.63 7.87
CA ARG A 24 -24.72 -11.55 7.12
C ARG A 24 -25.65 -10.43 7.60
N TYR A 25 -25.44 -9.93 8.78
CA TYR A 25 -26.32 -8.97 9.47
C TYR A 25 -25.78 -7.56 9.50
N GLY A 26 -24.54 -7.37 9.10
CA GLY A 26 -23.92 -6.05 9.03
C GLY A 26 -24.50 -5.20 7.92
N THR A 27 -24.65 -3.90 8.18
CA THR A 27 -25.18 -2.93 7.22
C THR A 27 -24.11 -2.33 6.31
N ASN A 28 -22.88 -2.84 6.36
CA ASN A 28 -21.68 -2.28 5.70
C ASN A 28 -21.32 -0.87 6.19
N SER A 29 -21.79 -0.48 7.35
CA SER A 29 -21.46 0.81 7.93
C SER A 29 -20.28 0.70 8.89
N GLU A 30 -19.63 1.81 9.11
CA GLU A 30 -18.51 1.92 10.05
C GLU A 30 -18.88 1.52 11.48
N SER A 31 -20.18 1.56 11.83
CA SER A 31 -20.68 1.17 13.15
C SER A 31 -20.71 -0.33 13.38
N ASP A 32 -20.62 -1.14 12.31
CA ASP A 32 -20.72 -2.60 12.39
C ASP A 32 -19.38 -3.28 12.71
N SER A 33 -18.31 -2.53 12.92
CA SER A 33 -16.98 -3.08 13.13
C SER A 33 -16.23 -2.34 14.24
N CYS A 34 -15.26 -3.03 14.82
CA CYS A 34 -14.30 -2.46 15.73
C CYS A 34 -13.04 -2.01 14.97
N TRP A 35 -12.27 -1.11 15.58
CA TRP A 35 -10.96 -0.73 15.07
C TRP A 35 -9.96 -1.88 15.20
N LEU A 36 -9.34 -2.29 14.08
CA LEU A 36 -8.32 -3.32 14.03
C LEU A 36 -6.96 -2.70 13.74
N ARG A 37 -5.94 -3.12 14.48
CA ARG A 37 -4.55 -2.74 14.17
C ARG A 37 -4.12 -3.32 12.83
N VAL A 38 -3.25 -2.59 12.13
CA VAL A 38 -2.68 -3.02 10.85
C VAL A 38 -1.20 -3.29 11.05
N SER A 39 -0.76 -4.49 10.67
CA SER A 39 0.66 -4.84 10.66
C SER A 39 1.39 -4.03 9.59
N GLN A 40 2.51 -3.43 9.97
CA GLN A 40 3.40 -2.71 9.06
C GLN A 40 4.75 -3.42 8.99
N ALA A 41 5.48 -3.24 7.90
CA ALA A 41 6.79 -3.87 7.73
C ALA A 41 7.81 -3.38 8.77
N TRP A 42 7.66 -2.16 9.25
CA TRP A 42 8.53 -1.55 10.25
C TRP A 42 7.74 -0.51 11.03
N ALA A 43 7.75 -0.60 12.35
CA ALA A 43 7.00 0.28 13.22
C ALA A 43 7.82 0.64 14.45
N GLY A 44 8.12 1.92 14.63
CA GLY A 44 8.83 2.46 15.78
C GLY A 44 8.08 3.66 16.37
N ASN A 45 8.71 4.33 17.32
CA ASN A 45 8.13 5.53 17.93
C ASN A 45 8.36 6.73 17.02
N SER A 46 7.33 7.13 16.30
CA SER A 46 7.33 8.23 15.32
C SER A 46 8.23 7.99 14.10
N PHE A 47 8.55 6.74 13.81
CA PHE A 47 9.26 6.34 12.60
C PHE A 47 8.83 4.94 12.14
N GLY A 48 9.09 4.64 10.89
CA GLY A 48 8.76 3.34 10.28
C GLY A 48 8.07 3.50 8.93
N GLY A 49 7.53 2.41 8.41
CA GLY A 49 6.71 2.40 7.22
C GLY A 49 5.23 2.42 7.57
N ILE A 50 4.39 3.06 6.75
CA ILE A 50 2.96 3.07 6.99
C ILE A 50 2.21 2.94 5.67
N TYR A 51 1.31 1.95 5.62
CA TYR A 51 0.42 1.67 4.50
C TYR A 51 -0.98 1.41 5.07
N ILE A 52 -1.88 2.36 4.86
CA ILE A 52 -3.25 2.23 5.35
C ILE A 52 -4.10 1.57 4.26
N PRO A 53 -4.71 0.40 4.51
CA PRO A 53 -5.66 -0.20 3.59
C PRO A 53 -6.81 0.75 3.31
N ARG A 54 -7.15 0.90 2.03
CA ARG A 54 -8.25 1.75 1.61
C ARG A 54 -9.55 0.95 1.56
N ILE A 55 -10.66 1.66 1.63
CA ILE A 55 -11.99 1.06 1.57
C ILE A 55 -12.17 0.33 0.24
N GLY A 56 -12.68 -0.90 0.29
CA GLY A 56 -12.86 -1.77 -0.86
C GLY A 56 -11.70 -2.75 -1.11
N GLN A 57 -10.60 -2.62 -0.39
CA GLN A 57 -9.47 -3.56 -0.51
C GLN A 57 -9.70 -4.80 0.35
N GLU A 58 -9.22 -5.93 -0.15
CA GLU A 58 -9.25 -7.20 0.58
C GLU A 58 -8.03 -7.31 1.49
N VAL A 59 -8.26 -7.64 2.75
CA VAL A 59 -7.21 -7.77 3.75
C VAL A 59 -7.25 -9.13 4.42
N ILE A 60 -6.09 -9.57 4.88
CA ILE A 60 -5.94 -10.80 5.67
C ILE A 60 -6.05 -10.41 7.14
N VAL A 61 -6.96 -11.03 7.86
CA VAL A 61 -7.13 -10.83 9.30
C VAL A 61 -6.71 -12.10 10.03
N ASP A 62 -5.87 -11.94 11.03
CA ASP A 62 -5.47 -13.01 11.94
C ASP A 62 -5.74 -12.60 13.38
N CYS A 63 -5.87 -13.56 14.25
CA CYS A 63 -6.15 -13.34 15.66
C CYS A 63 -4.87 -13.60 16.48
N ILE A 64 -4.53 -12.68 17.37
CA ILE A 64 -3.33 -12.81 18.21
C ILE A 64 -3.51 -14.03 19.12
N ASN A 65 -2.57 -14.98 19.05
CA ASN A 65 -2.60 -16.25 19.78
C ASN A 65 -3.90 -17.06 19.59
N GLY A 66 -4.55 -16.92 18.43
CA GLY A 66 -5.83 -17.58 18.16
C GLY A 66 -7.03 -16.99 18.90
N ASP A 67 -6.86 -15.85 19.59
CA ASP A 67 -7.93 -15.18 20.34
C ASP A 67 -8.84 -14.39 19.40
N PRO A 68 -10.13 -14.81 19.23
CA PRO A 68 -11.06 -14.12 18.34
C PRO A 68 -11.36 -12.67 18.76
N ASP A 69 -11.10 -12.31 20.02
CA ASP A 69 -11.30 -10.95 20.53
C ASP A 69 -10.13 -10.01 20.22
N ARG A 70 -9.07 -10.54 19.58
CA ARG A 70 -7.87 -9.78 19.21
C ARG A 70 -7.51 -9.94 17.73
N PRO A 71 -8.42 -9.60 16.80
CA PRO A 71 -8.11 -9.63 15.38
C PRO A 71 -7.19 -8.46 14.98
N MET A 72 -6.33 -8.71 13.98
CA MET A 72 -5.49 -7.69 13.38
C MET A 72 -5.33 -7.93 11.89
N VAL A 73 -5.14 -6.86 11.13
CA VAL A 73 -4.86 -6.93 9.69
C VAL A 73 -3.39 -7.28 9.50
N MET A 74 -3.12 -8.38 8.80
CA MET A 74 -1.77 -8.88 8.56
C MET A 74 -1.23 -8.59 7.17
N GLY A 75 -2.09 -8.26 6.22
CA GLY A 75 -1.69 -7.99 4.84
C GLY A 75 -2.88 -7.72 3.95
N SER A 76 -2.60 -7.59 2.65
CA SER A 76 -3.61 -7.32 1.63
C SER A 76 -3.48 -8.32 0.48
N LEU A 77 -4.58 -8.57 -0.21
CA LEU A 77 -4.64 -9.47 -1.35
C LEU A 77 -5.26 -8.77 -2.56
N TYR A 78 -4.75 -9.07 -3.75
CA TYR A 78 -5.46 -8.77 -4.98
C TYR A 78 -6.57 -9.78 -5.24
N ASN A 79 -7.57 -9.38 -5.99
CA ASN A 79 -8.69 -10.22 -6.40
C ASN A 79 -9.19 -9.84 -7.79
N ASN A 80 -10.33 -10.36 -8.21
CA ASN A 80 -10.89 -10.07 -9.55
C ASN A 80 -11.29 -8.61 -9.74
N VAL A 81 -11.59 -7.89 -8.67
CA VAL A 81 -12.01 -6.48 -8.70
C VAL A 81 -10.81 -5.57 -8.43
N THR A 82 -10.00 -5.91 -7.44
CA THR A 82 -8.80 -5.16 -7.06
C THR A 82 -7.58 -5.82 -7.68
N ARG A 83 -7.20 -5.33 -8.87
CA ARG A 83 -6.15 -5.92 -9.70
C ARG A 83 -4.76 -5.34 -9.39
N PRO A 84 -3.68 -6.09 -9.69
CA PRO A 84 -2.31 -5.56 -9.61
C PRO A 84 -2.11 -4.28 -10.42
N PRO A 85 -1.07 -3.48 -10.09
CA PRO A 85 -0.87 -2.16 -10.71
C PRO A 85 -0.48 -2.20 -12.20
N TRP A 86 -0.04 -3.33 -12.72
CA TRP A 86 0.26 -3.56 -14.14
C TRP A 86 -0.16 -4.95 -14.57
N ASP A 87 -0.26 -5.15 -15.88
CA ASP A 87 -0.76 -6.41 -16.44
C ASP A 87 0.23 -7.56 -16.21
N LEU A 88 -0.26 -8.64 -15.64
CA LEU A 88 0.47 -9.88 -15.44
C LEU A 88 -0.18 -11.00 -16.25
N PRO A 89 0.59 -11.97 -16.75
CA PRO A 89 2.04 -12.19 -16.56
C PRO A 89 2.95 -11.37 -17.49
N ALA A 90 2.40 -10.54 -18.37
CA ALA A 90 3.17 -9.81 -19.38
C ALA A 90 4.32 -8.99 -18.79
N ASN A 91 4.13 -8.38 -17.61
CA ASN A 91 5.09 -7.51 -16.93
C ASN A 91 5.65 -8.17 -15.66
N ALA A 92 5.85 -9.48 -15.67
CA ALA A 92 6.31 -10.23 -14.50
C ALA A 92 7.72 -9.85 -14.02
N THR A 93 8.53 -9.24 -14.89
CA THR A 93 9.88 -8.76 -14.55
C THR A 93 9.88 -7.39 -13.86
N GLN A 94 8.72 -6.77 -13.71
CA GLN A 94 8.58 -5.47 -13.01
C GLN A 94 8.27 -5.68 -11.54
N SER A 95 8.84 -4.82 -10.70
CA SER A 95 8.56 -4.74 -9.27
C SER A 95 8.49 -3.30 -8.82
N GLY A 96 7.73 -3.02 -7.79
CA GLY A 96 7.62 -1.66 -7.26
C GLY A 96 6.32 -1.39 -6.54
N MET A 97 6.02 -0.11 -6.40
CA MET A 97 4.81 0.38 -5.73
C MET A 97 4.16 1.50 -6.54
N VAL A 98 2.83 1.48 -6.57
CA VAL A 98 2.01 2.54 -7.16
C VAL A 98 0.96 2.94 -6.14
N SER A 99 0.91 4.23 -5.80
CA SER A 99 -0.16 4.80 -5.01
C SER A 99 -1.28 5.33 -5.92
N ARG A 100 -2.31 5.90 -5.33
CA ARG A 100 -3.42 6.50 -6.08
C ARG A 100 -3.87 7.77 -5.39
N THR A 101 -4.05 8.83 -6.16
CA THR A 101 -4.68 10.06 -5.65
C THR A 101 -6.08 9.73 -5.14
N VAL A 102 -6.44 10.21 -3.96
CA VAL A 102 -7.79 10.06 -3.42
C VAL A 102 -8.78 10.79 -4.35
N GLY A 103 -9.81 10.07 -4.80
CA GLY A 103 -10.76 10.59 -5.79
C GLY A 103 -10.22 10.63 -7.22
N GLY A 104 -8.97 10.22 -7.44
CA GLY A 104 -8.33 10.24 -8.74
C GLY A 104 -8.57 9.00 -9.59
N GLY A 105 -8.21 9.09 -10.87
CA GLY A 105 -8.26 7.99 -11.83
C GLY A 105 -6.93 7.28 -12.01
N LEU A 106 -6.84 6.44 -13.04
CA LEU A 106 -5.66 5.61 -13.33
C LEU A 106 -4.39 6.43 -13.65
N THR A 107 -4.55 7.68 -14.06
CA THR A 107 -3.43 8.58 -14.39
C THR A 107 -2.96 9.44 -13.22
N ASN A 108 -3.66 9.39 -12.08
CA ASN A 108 -3.36 10.19 -10.89
C ASN A 108 -2.69 9.32 -9.82
N TYR A 109 -1.37 9.22 -9.85
CA TYR A 109 -0.63 8.33 -8.95
C TYR A 109 0.81 8.80 -8.73
N ASN A 110 1.40 8.31 -7.66
CA ASN A 110 2.85 8.34 -7.45
C ASN A 110 3.36 6.91 -7.47
N GLY A 111 4.56 6.68 -7.96
CA GLY A 111 5.09 5.33 -8.01
C GLY A 111 6.57 5.24 -8.26
N VAL A 112 7.11 4.08 -7.91
CA VAL A 112 8.48 3.68 -8.24
C VAL A 112 8.43 2.28 -8.82
N ARG A 113 9.24 2.02 -9.83
CA ARG A 113 9.24 0.73 -10.52
C ARG A 113 10.63 0.36 -10.99
N PHE A 114 10.96 -0.91 -10.86
CA PHE A 114 12.13 -1.53 -11.46
C PHE A 114 11.68 -2.42 -12.62
N GLU A 115 12.35 -2.33 -13.74
CA GLU A 115 12.26 -3.30 -14.82
C GLU A 115 13.56 -4.10 -14.85
N ASP A 116 13.46 -5.42 -14.65
CA ASP A 116 14.61 -6.30 -14.57
C ASP A 116 14.72 -7.23 -15.80
N LYS A 117 14.00 -6.92 -16.85
CA LYS A 117 14.14 -7.69 -18.11
C LYS A 117 15.51 -7.45 -18.70
N SER A 118 16.25 -8.54 -18.97
CA SER A 118 17.61 -8.47 -19.49
C SER A 118 17.70 -7.65 -20.77
N GLY A 119 18.58 -6.65 -20.78
CA GLY A 119 18.75 -5.71 -21.88
C GLY A 119 17.78 -4.53 -21.89
N LEU A 120 16.77 -4.51 -21.00
CA LEU A 120 15.79 -3.44 -20.88
C LEU A 120 15.64 -2.97 -19.42
N GLU A 121 16.66 -3.17 -18.61
CA GLU A 121 16.63 -2.78 -17.19
C GLU A 121 16.40 -1.29 -17.06
N GLN A 122 15.51 -0.92 -16.14
CA GLN A 122 15.12 0.48 -15.94
C GLN A 122 14.68 0.72 -14.50
N TYR A 123 15.08 1.87 -13.97
CA TYR A 123 14.46 2.47 -12.79
C TYR A 123 13.58 3.64 -13.24
N TRP A 124 12.34 3.66 -12.73
CA TRP A 124 11.34 4.65 -13.15
C TRP A 124 10.63 5.22 -11.92
N GLU A 125 10.44 6.55 -11.92
CA GLU A 125 9.69 7.28 -10.91
C GLU A 125 8.60 8.13 -11.55
N GLN A 126 7.47 8.20 -10.87
CA GLN A 126 6.37 9.09 -11.23
C GLN A 126 5.86 9.78 -9.97
N ALA A 127 5.70 11.08 -10.03
CA ALA A 127 5.12 11.88 -8.96
C ALA A 127 4.21 12.97 -9.55
N GLU A 128 3.08 13.18 -8.93
CA GLU A 128 2.21 14.34 -9.26
C GLU A 128 2.89 15.65 -8.88
N ARG A 129 3.63 15.64 -7.77
CA ARG A 129 4.51 16.73 -7.35
C ARG A 129 5.76 16.15 -6.70
N ASP A 130 6.91 16.56 -7.16
CA ASP A 130 8.17 16.09 -6.59
C ASP A 130 8.75 17.12 -5.63
N MET A 131 9.17 16.67 -4.45
CA MET A 131 9.89 17.47 -3.47
C MET A 131 10.92 16.59 -2.76
N SER A 132 12.21 16.99 -2.86
CA SER A 132 13.26 16.34 -2.09
C SER A 132 13.94 17.33 -1.16
N ARG A 133 14.28 16.87 0.05
CA ARG A 133 14.99 17.66 1.05
C ARG A 133 16.22 16.91 1.54
N LEU A 134 17.37 17.55 1.42
CA LEU A 134 18.65 17.04 1.87
C LEU A 134 19.23 17.98 2.93
N THR A 135 19.59 17.46 4.10
CA THR A 135 20.23 18.23 5.15
C THR A 135 21.72 18.39 4.89
N LYS A 136 22.37 17.35 4.35
CA LYS A 136 23.77 17.36 3.97
C LYS A 136 23.94 16.66 2.62
N ILE A 137 24.73 17.24 1.75
CA ILE A 137 25.06 16.65 0.45
C ILE A 137 26.50 16.12 0.55
N MET A 138 26.67 14.81 0.44
CA MET A 138 27.97 14.18 0.24
C MET A 138 28.02 13.64 -1.18
N LYS A 139 28.75 14.34 -2.05
CA LYS A 139 28.94 13.88 -3.44
C LYS A 139 30.06 12.85 -3.47
N ARG A 140 29.69 11.58 -3.66
CA ARG A 140 30.64 10.52 -3.98
C ARG A 140 30.48 10.21 -5.48
N LYS A 141 31.50 10.61 -6.25
CA LYS A 141 31.52 10.28 -7.66
C LYS A 141 32.11 8.88 -7.84
N LEU A 142 31.28 7.91 -8.11
CA LEU A 142 31.71 6.61 -8.62
C LEU A 142 31.74 6.75 -10.14
N SER A 143 32.94 6.86 -10.70
CA SER A 143 33.10 6.77 -12.16
C SER A 143 33.28 5.30 -12.52
N VAL A 144 32.28 4.73 -13.18
CA VAL A 144 32.45 3.46 -13.91
C VAL A 144 32.98 3.84 -15.28
N PRO A 145 34.15 3.30 -15.72
CA PRO A 145 34.64 3.57 -17.08
C PRO A 145 33.57 3.11 -18.09
N ILE A 146 33.12 4.02 -18.94
CA ILE A 146 32.34 3.65 -20.10
C ILE A 146 33.32 3.02 -21.08
N LEU A 147 33.27 1.71 -21.25
CA LEU A 147 33.98 1.01 -22.32
C LEU A 147 33.26 1.34 -23.63
N SER A 148 33.83 2.21 -24.40
CA SER A 148 33.40 2.48 -25.78
C SER A 148 33.86 1.39 -26.70
#